data_77b2a6e804f5ab2fade54b3612572982
#
_entry.id   77b2a6e804f5ab2fade54b3612572982
#
_cell.length_a   1.000
_cell.length_b   1.000
_cell.length_c   1.000
_cell.angle_alpha   90.00
_cell.angle_beta   90.00
_cell.angle_gamma   90.00
#
_symmetry.space_group_name_H-M   'P 1'
#
loop_
_entity.id
_entity.type
_entity.pdbx_description
1 polymer ?
#
loop_
_entity_poly.entity_id
_entity_poly.type
_entity_poly.pdbx_seq_one_letter_code
_entity_poly.pdbx_strand_id
1 'polypeptide(L)'
;KYAFEQGFDYIWLMDDDGVPAADCLNKLLPFATENNYLGPLVLDIKQPNKFCFPMRLPSTLKRLDTLADLKELEIKEKIDGIVIPFNGILLSSKVVEKVDFPLKEYFIWGDDMEYTARMKKYGVEIASIVDAYFYHPKDESLGTPMFFNKLHFNDTPSKLKLYCMCRNAVSNHKKYSGYLHVFAFIFKTLWFYSLTKPSFSKLSIAIRGIFHGIMGDFSHHKDYLK
;
A
#
# COMPACT_ATOMS: atom_id res chain seq x y z
N LYS A 1 9.73 12.48 -9.54
CA LYS A 1 11.01 13.11 -9.87
C LYS A 1 10.82 14.36 -10.70
N TYR A 2 10.17 14.29 -11.89
CA TYR A 2 9.99 15.46 -12.77
C TYR A 2 9.37 16.67 -12.05
N ALA A 3 8.25 16.49 -11.34
CA ALA A 3 7.60 17.58 -10.61
C ALA A 3 8.53 18.23 -9.55
N PHE A 4 9.30 17.41 -8.85
CA PHE A 4 10.30 17.89 -7.89
C PHE A 4 11.39 18.73 -8.57
N GLU A 5 11.92 18.29 -9.71
CA GLU A 5 12.94 18.99 -10.50
C GLU A 5 12.43 20.30 -11.11
N GLN A 6 11.10 20.45 -11.29
CA GLN A 6 10.47 21.70 -11.74
C GLN A 6 10.24 22.72 -10.60
N GLY A 7 10.58 22.37 -9.35
CA GLY A 7 10.51 23.28 -8.20
C GLY A 7 9.11 23.53 -7.65
N PHE A 8 8.17 22.60 -7.86
CA PHE A 8 6.85 22.68 -7.22
C PHE A 8 6.96 22.44 -5.72
N ASP A 9 6.23 23.22 -4.91
CA ASP A 9 6.20 23.09 -3.46
C ASP A 9 5.51 21.80 -3.00
N TYR A 10 4.47 21.39 -3.72
CA TYR A 10 3.69 20.18 -3.45
C TYR A 10 3.57 19.30 -4.69
N ILE A 11 3.51 18.00 -4.44
CA ILE A 11 3.35 16.95 -5.44
C ILE A 11 2.10 16.14 -5.10
N TRP A 12 1.21 15.99 -6.07
CA TRP A 12 0.00 15.18 -5.93
C TRP A 12 0.16 13.90 -6.76
N LEU A 13 0.28 12.75 -6.08
CA LEU A 13 0.55 11.43 -6.67
C LEU A 13 -0.72 10.60 -6.75
N MET A 14 -0.97 9.98 -7.89
CA MET A 14 -2.10 9.07 -8.06
C MET A 14 -1.79 7.99 -9.10
N ASP A 15 -2.46 6.84 -8.96
CA ASP A 15 -2.48 5.77 -9.95
C ASP A 15 -3.34 6.19 -11.16
N ASP A 16 -3.14 5.56 -12.31
CA ASP A 16 -3.77 5.90 -13.57
C ASP A 16 -5.19 5.33 -13.74
N ASP A 17 -5.62 4.43 -12.85
CA ASP A 17 -6.92 3.79 -12.85
C ASP A 17 -7.90 4.35 -11.79
N GLY A 18 -7.49 5.34 -11.02
CA GLY A 18 -8.32 6.02 -10.03
C GLY A 18 -8.71 7.45 -10.43
N VAL A 19 -9.79 7.96 -9.86
CA VAL A 19 -10.36 9.29 -10.18
C VAL A 19 -10.59 10.09 -8.89
N PRO A 20 -9.94 11.25 -8.70
CA PRO A 20 -10.21 12.13 -7.58
C PRO A 20 -11.60 12.78 -7.70
N ALA A 21 -12.29 13.02 -6.58
CA ALA A 21 -13.44 13.92 -6.55
C ALA A 21 -13.01 15.34 -6.98
N ALA A 22 -13.91 16.08 -7.60
CA ALA A 22 -13.60 17.41 -8.16
C ALA A 22 -13.01 18.39 -7.13
N ASP A 23 -13.35 18.24 -5.86
CA ASP A 23 -12.89 19.06 -4.73
C ASP A 23 -11.82 18.37 -3.87
N CYS A 24 -11.35 17.18 -4.25
CA CYS A 24 -10.42 16.37 -3.47
C CYS A 24 -9.15 17.16 -3.07
N LEU A 25 -8.48 17.77 -4.03
CA LEU A 25 -7.27 18.56 -3.76
C LEU A 25 -7.57 19.75 -2.85
N ASN A 26 -8.68 20.46 -3.09
CA ASN A 26 -9.08 21.61 -2.26
C ASN A 26 -9.32 21.23 -0.80
N LYS A 27 -9.73 19.99 -0.54
CA LYS A 27 -9.94 19.46 0.81
C LYS A 27 -8.65 18.93 1.47
N LEU A 28 -7.65 18.54 0.69
CA LEU A 28 -6.33 18.14 1.20
C LEU A 28 -5.46 19.36 1.56
N LEU A 29 -5.49 20.41 0.74
CA LEU A 29 -4.61 21.57 0.86
C LEU A 29 -4.64 22.28 2.23
N PRO A 30 -5.80 22.46 2.91
CA PRO A 30 -5.83 23.11 4.23
C PRO A 30 -5.04 22.36 5.32
N PHE A 31 -4.82 21.05 5.14
CA PHE A 31 -4.04 20.22 6.05
C PHE A 31 -2.58 20.06 5.62
N ALA A 32 -2.21 20.58 4.45
CA ALA A 32 -0.87 20.41 3.89
C ALA A 32 0.17 21.19 4.70
N THR A 33 1.24 20.51 5.06
CA THR A 33 2.42 21.08 5.73
C THR A 33 3.69 20.60 5.04
N GLU A 34 4.83 21.19 5.41
CA GLU A 34 6.13 20.79 4.87
C GLU A 34 6.59 19.40 5.30
N ASN A 35 5.94 18.76 6.29
CA ASN A 35 6.34 17.48 6.86
C ASN A 35 5.22 16.46 6.90
N ASN A 36 4.23 16.52 5.99
CA ASN A 36 3.19 15.52 5.97
C ASN A 36 3.00 14.80 4.62
N TYR A 37 2.37 13.64 4.70
CA TYR A 37 2.01 12.75 3.62
C TYR A 37 0.52 12.46 3.77
N LEU A 38 -0.29 13.23 3.05
CA LEU A 38 -1.74 13.23 3.18
C LEU A 38 -2.39 12.43 2.07
N GLY A 39 -3.45 11.71 2.40
CA GLY A 39 -4.28 11.03 1.42
C GLY A 39 -5.76 11.31 1.60
N PRO A 40 -6.57 11.15 0.53
CA PRO A 40 -8.01 11.09 0.64
C PRO A 40 -8.48 9.73 1.17
N LEU A 41 -9.78 9.61 1.45
CA LEU A 41 -10.43 8.32 1.58
C LEU A 41 -10.62 7.71 0.19
N VAL A 42 -10.13 6.49 0.01
CA VAL A 42 -10.22 5.77 -1.27
C VAL A 42 -11.46 4.89 -1.27
N LEU A 43 -12.46 5.28 -2.06
CA LEU A 43 -13.76 4.65 -2.15
C LEU A 43 -13.88 3.75 -3.38
N ASP A 44 -14.68 2.70 -3.26
CA ASP A 44 -15.01 1.85 -4.41
C ASP A 44 -15.87 2.65 -5.41
N ILE A 45 -15.40 2.78 -6.65
CA ILE A 45 -16.09 3.53 -7.71
C ILE A 45 -17.51 2.99 -7.99
N LYS A 46 -17.77 1.70 -7.75
CA LYS A 46 -19.09 1.07 -7.93
C LYS A 46 -19.99 1.22 -6.69
N GLN A 47 -19.38 1.35 -5.51
CA GLN A 47 -20.08 1.46 -4.23
C GLN A 47 -19.44 2.59 -3.38
N PRO A 48 -19.74 3.88 -3.71
CA PRO A 48 -19.01 5.02 -3.14
C PRO A 48 -19.20 5.24 -1.62
N ASN A 49 -20.00 4.44 -0.96
CA ASN A 49 -20.15 4.39 0.50
C ASN A 49 -19.20 3.40 1.16
N LYS A 50 -18.47 2.59 0.38
CA LYS A 50 -17.50 1.60 0.87
C LYS A 50 -16.08 1.98 0.52
N PHE A 51 -15.14 1.65 1.41
CA PHE A 51 -13.73 1.77 1.10
C PHE A 51 -13.33 0.74 0.03
N CYS A 52 -12.58 1.20 -0.98
CA CYS A 52 -11.95 0.31 -1.96
C CYS A 52 -10.96 -0.62 -1.25
N PHE A 53 -10.16 -0.05 -0.36
CA PHE A 53 -9.21 -0.75 0.49
C PHE A 53 -9.61 -0.56 1.95
N PRO A 54 -10.15 -1.59 2.62
CA PRO A 54 -10.51 -1.49 4.03
C PRO A 54 -9.31 -1.09 4.88
N MET A 55 -9.49 -0.11 5.76
CA MET A 55 -8.43 0.40 6.62
C MET A 55 -8.54 -0.18 8.02
N ARG A 56 -7.40 -0.44 8.66
CA ARG A 56 -7.36 -0.78 10.08
C ARG A 56 -6.84 0.43 10.85
N LEU A 57 -7.63 0.91 11.81
CA LEU A 57 -7.22 2.03 12.65
C LEU A 57 -5.91 1.70 13.39
N PRO A 58 -4.90 2.58 13.32
CA PRO A 58 -3.62 2.38 14.01
C PRO A 58 -3.81 2.08 15.50
N SER A 59 -3.00 1.18 16.03
CA SER A 59 -3.03 0.77 17.44
C SER A 59 -4.33 0.13 17.93
N THR A 60 -5.24 -0.24 17.02
CA THR A 60 -6.50 -0.92 17.34
C THR A 60 -6.72 -2.15 16.47
N LEU A 61 -7.73 -2.97 16.85
CA LEU A 61 -8.22 -4.07 16.00
C LEU A 61 -9.41 -3.65 15.13
N LYS A 62 -9.87 -2.39 15.26
CA LYS A 62 -11.02 -1.90 14.50
C LYS A 62 -10.66 -1.74 13.03
N ARG A 63 -11.54 -2.27 12.19
CA ARG A 63 -11.47 -2.15 10.73
C ARG A 63 -12.56 -1.23 10.26
N LEU A 64 -12.25 -0.37 9.31
CA LEU A 64 -13.17 0.50 8.61
C LEU A 64 -13.40 -0.07 7.22
N ASP A 65 -14.64 -0.37 6.90
CA ASP A 65 -15.07 -0.90 5.61
C ASP A 65 -15.96 0.09 4.85
N THR A 66 -16.59 1.04 5.56
CA THR A 66 -17.57 1.99 5.03
C THR A 66 -17.44 3.39 5.64
N LEU A 67 -18.03 4.39 4.98
CA LEU A 67 -18.14 5.73 5.54
C LEU A 67 -19.02 5.79 6.80
N ALA A 68 -19.94 4.82 6.98
CA ALA A 68 -20.74 4.73 8.20
C ALA A 68 -19.90 4.41 9.44
N ASP A 69 -18.84 3.60 9.27
CA ASP A 69 -17.93 3.23 10.38
C ASP A 69 -17.22 4.47 10.95
N LEU A 70 -16.90 5.47 10.10
CA LEU A 70 -16.32 6.74 10.54
C LEU A 70 -17.30 7.54 11.41
N LYS A 71 -18.56 7.57 11.01
CA LYS A 71 -19.62 8.28 11.74
C LYS A 71 -19.87 7.62 13.11
N GLU A 72 -19.91 6.28 13.15
CA GLU A 72 -20.06 5.51 14.38
C GLU A 72 -18.90 5.74 15.35
N LEU A 73 -17.69 5.94 14.84
CA LEU A 73 -16.50 6.21 15.63
C LEU A 73 -16.24 7.71 15.87
N GLU A 74 -17.17 8.58 15.45
CA GLU A 74 -17.08 10.04 15.58
C GLU A 74 -15.80 10.67 14.98
N ILE A 75 -15.21 10.02 13.95
CA ILE A 75 -14.04 10.52 13.24
C ILE A 75 -14.49 11.56 12.21
N LYS A 76 -14.14 12.83 12.41
CA LYS A 76 -14.70 13.96 11.65
C LYS A 76 -13.75 14.60 10.64
N GLU A 77 -12.45 14.70 10.94
CA GLU A 77 -11.52 15.49 10.12
C GLU A 77 -10.46 14.63 9.44
N LYS A 78 -9.72 13.83 10.23
CA LYS A 78 -8.61 13.03 9.72
C LYS A 78 -8.44 11.72 10.50
N ILE A 79 -7.79 10.76 9.83
CA ILE A 79 -7.35 9.51 10.43
C ILE A 79 -5.82 9.51 10.42
N ASP A 80 -5.21 9.72 11.60
CA ASP A 80 -3.76 9.77 11.72
C ASP A 80 -3.11 8.39 11.55
N GLY A 81 -1.92 8.39 10.99
CA GLY A 81 -1.05 7.22 10.88
C GLY A 81 -1.39 6.24 9.76
N ILE A 82 -2.40 6.50 8.94
CA ILE A 82 -2.79 5.66 7.81
C ILE A 82 -3.17 6.47 6.58
N VAL A 83 -2.77 5.98 5.41
CA VAL A 83 -3.23 6.40 4.07
C VAL A 83 -3.29 5.19 3.16
N ILE A 84 -3.99 5.30 2.06
CA ILE A 84 -3.87 4.36 0.92
C ILE A 84 -2.87 4.98 -0.06
N PRO A 85 -1.64 4.42 -0.15
CA PRO A 85 -0.56 5.05 -0.91
C PRO A 85 -0.90 5.15 -2.40
N PHE A 86 -0.33 6.17 -3.06
CA PHE A 86 -0.46 6.47 -4.49
C PHE A 86 -1.89 6.69 -5.03
N ASN A 87 -2.87 6.81 -4.14
CA ASN A 87 -4.25 7.08 -4.50
C ASN A 87 -4.65 8.52 -4.11
N GLY A 88 -4.14 9.50 -4.84
CA GLY A 88 -4.40 10.91 -4.57
C GLY A 88 -3.60 11.48 -3.40
N ILE A 89 -2.39 11.01 -3.18
CA ILE A 89 -1.52 11.44 -2.09
C ILE A 89 -0.93 12.82 -2.37
N LEU A 90 -1.05 13.74 -1.41
CA LEU A 90 -0.41 15.04 -1.41
C LEU A 90 0.79 15.04 -0.45
N LEU A 91 1.96 15.46 -0.93
CA LEU A 91 3.17 15.60 -0.14
C LEU A 91 3.98 16.84 -0.58
N SER A 92 4.74 17.44 0.32
CA SER A 92 5.61 18.56 0.00
C SER A 92 6.93 18.08 -0.66
N SER A 93 7.56 18.97 -1.41
CA SER A 93 8.91 18.73 -1.95
C SER A 93 9.94 18.53 -0.83
N LYS A 94 9.77 19.17 0.34
CA LYS A 94 10.63 18.96 1.51
C LYS A 94 10.53 17.53 2.08
N VAL A 95 9.37 16.91 2.00
CA VAL A 95 9.25 15.49 2.34
C VAL A 95 10.06 14.63 1.36
N VAL A 96 10.02 14.96 0.06
CA VAL A 96 10.82 14.22 -0.94
C VAL A 96 12.32 14.42 -0.70
N GLU A 97 12.78 15.62 -0.37
CA GLU A 97 14.18 15.89 0.01
C GLU A 97 14.63 15.05 1.21
N LYS A 98 13.74 14.90 2.20
CA LYS A 98 14.00 14.16 3.44
C LYS A 98 14.02 12.65 3.27
N VAL A 99 13.12 12.12 2.42
CA VAL A 99 12.82 10.68 2.34
C VAL A 99 13.32 10.06 1.03
N ASP A 100 13.64 10.88 0.03
CA ASP A 100 13.95 10.48 -1.35
C ASP A 100 12.73 9.92 -2.12
N PHE A 101 12.92 9.54 -3.37
CA PHE A 101 11.89 9.01 -4.26
C PHE A 101 11.54 7.55 -3.94
N PRO A 102 10.37 7.05 -4.41
CA PRO A 102 10.07 5.63 -4.40
C PRO A 102 11.19 4.80 -5.06
N LEU A 103 11.47 3.63 -4.49
CA LEU A 103 12.57 2.76 -4.94
C LEU A 103 12.20 2.06 -6.25
N LYS A 104 12.81 2.46 -7.35
CA LYS A 104 12.56 1.90 -8.70
C LYS A 104 12.83 0.39 -8.79
N GLU A 105 13.73 -0.14 -7.99
CA GLU A 105 14.08 -1.56 -7.94
C GLU A 105 12.95 -2.45 -7.42
N TYR A 106 11.99 -1.89 -6.70
CA TYR A 106 10.78 -2.62 -6.27
C TYR A 106 9.90 -3.01 -7.46
N PHE A 107 9.90 -2.21 -8.50
CA PHE A 107 9.25 -2.37 -9.79
C PHE A 107 7.71 -2.34 -9.72
N ILE A 108 7.08 -3.25 -8.97
CA ILE A 108 5.63 -3.33 -8.78
C ILE A 108 5.30 -4.09 -7.48
N TRP A 109 4.22 -3.70 -6.81
CA TRP A 109 3.71 -4.26 -5.57
C TRP A 109 4.69 -4.21 -4.39
N GLY A 110 4.34 -3.42 -3.41
CA GLY A 110 5.08 -3.25 -2.16
C GLY A 110 6.05 -2.08 -2.15
N ASP A 111 6.23 -1.38 -3.27
CA ASP A 111 6.90 -0.08 -3.39
C ASP A 111 6.13 1.02 -2.64
N ASP A 112 4.83 1.01 -2.75
CA ASP A 112 3.86 1.84 -2.04
C ASP A 112 3.98 1.65 -0.51
N MET A 113 4.02 0.40 -0.06
CA MET A 113 4.19 0.03 1.35
C MET A 113 5.58 0.41 1.88
N GLU A 114 6.62 0.22 1.06
CA GLU A 114 7.99 0.63 1.39
C GLU A 114 8.04 2.14 1.60
N TYR A 115 7.50 2.91 0.65
CA TYR A 115 7.54 4.36 0.67
C TYR A 115 6.81 4.91 1.91
N THR A 116 5.62 4.39 2.20
CA THR A 116 4.85 4.75 3.40
C THR A 116 5.57 4.37 4.71
N ALA A 117 6.19 3.20 4.77
CA ALA A 117 6.96 2.77 5.94
C ALA A 117 8.21 3.64 6.14
N ARG A 118 8.86 4.06 5.05
CA ARG A 118 10.00 4.97 5.06
C ARG A 118 9.59 6.37 5.53
N MET A 119 8.44 6.89 5.08
CA MET A 119 7.86 8.14 5.59
C MET A 119 7.74 8.09 7.13
N LYS A 120 7.11 7.02 7.66
CA LYS A 120 6.98 6.83 9.12
C LYS A 120 8.33 6.80 9.84
N LYS A 121 9.31 6.09 9.27
CA LYS A 121 10.65 5.98 9.85
C LYS A 121 11.37 7.33 9.93
N TYR A 122 11.13 8.23 8.98
CA TYR A 122 11.68 9.58 8.94
C TYR A 122 10.83 10.62 9.71
N GLY A 123 9.80 10.17 10.44
CA GLY A 123 8.95 11.06 11.24
C GLY A 123 8.10 12.03 10.40
N VAL A 124 7.72 11.59 9.19
CA VAL A 124 6.72 12.30 8.38
C VAL A 124 5.34 11.99 8.94
N GLU A 125 4.52 13.01 9.12
CA GLU A 125 3.14 12.86 9.58
C GLU A 125 2.28 12.28 8.45
N ILE A 126 1.56 11.20 8.76
CA ILE A 126 0.71 10.51 7.79
C ILE A 126 -0.74 10.62 8.23
N ALA A 127 -1.64 11.06 7.37
CA ALA A 127 -3.06 11.10 7.66
C ALA A 127 -3.93 10.96 6.42
N SER A 128 -5.09 10.33 6.57
CA SER A 128 -6.19 10.39 5.60
C SER A 128 -7.19 11.47 6.00
N ILE A 129 -7.57 12.33 5.07
CA ILE A 129 -8.54 13.41 5.28
C ILE A 129 -9.95 12.89 4.97
N VAL A 130 -10.84 12.99 5.96
CA VAL A 130 -12.15 12.32 5.93
C VAL A 130 -13.08 12.86 4.83
N ASP A 131 -13.03 14.15 4.53
CA ASP A 131 -13.91 14.77 3.52
C ASP A 131 -13.30 14.79 2.12
N ALA A 132 -12.05 14.37 1.94
CA ALA A 132 -11.42 14.23 0.64
C ALA A 132 -11.64 12.82 0.09
N TYR A 133 -12.15 12.70 -1.14
CA TYR A 133 -12.47 11.39 -1.75
C TYR A 133 -11.70 11.15 -3.03
N PHE A 134 -11.30 9.88 -3.20
CA PHE A 134 -10.69 9.35 -4.40
C PHE A 134 -11.41 8.04 -4.75
N TYR A 135 -11.82 7.86 -5.98
CA TYR A 135 -12.57 6.69 -6.44
C TYR A 135 -11.65 5.76 -7.19
N HIS A 136 -11.63 4.49 -6.80
CA HIS A 136 -10.77 3.47 -7.40
C HIS A 136 -11.58 2.20 -7.68
N PRO A 137 -11.34 1.51 -8.81
CA PRO A 137 -11.96 0.22 -9.07
C PRO A 137 -11.48 -0.84 -8.08
N LYS A 138 -12.41 -1.49 -7.40
CA LYS A 138 -12.08 -2.56 -6.47
C LYS A 138 -11.73 -3.83 -7.21
N ASP A 139 -10.53 -4.37 -6.96
CA ASP A 139 -10.14 -5.70 -7.45
C ASP A 139 -10.67 -6.78 -6.50
N GLU A 140 -11.77 -7.45 -6.89
CA GLU A 140 -12.40 -8.52 -6.12
C GLU A 140 -11.52 -9.79 -6.03
N SER A 141 -10.50 -9.92 -6.88
CA SER A 141 -9.56 -11.04 -6.87
C SER A 141 -8.54 -10.96 -5.74
N LEU A 142 -8.33 -9.77 -5.16
CA LEU A 142 -7.41 -9.59 -4.04
C LEU A 142 -8.01 -10.12 -2.73
N GLY A 143 -7.17 -10.79 -1.97
CA GLY A 143 -7.56 -11.24 -0.65
C GLY A 143 -8.27 -12.59 -0.63
N THR A 144 -7.72 -13.61 -1.32
CA THR A 144 -8.20 -15.00 -1.20
C THR A 144 -8.17 -15.44 0.27
N PRO A 145 -9.33 -15.90 0.82
CA PRO A 145 -9.41 -16.27 2.22
C PRO A 145 -8.64 -17.57 2.51
N MET A 146 -8.06 -17.64 3.71
CA MET A 146 -7.37 -18.81 4.25
C MET A 146 -7.57 -18.89 5.77
N PHE A 147 -7.21 -20.03 6.39
CA PHE A 147 -7.40 -20.27 7.83
C PHE A 147 -8.83 -19.94 8.31
N PHE A 148 -9.83 -20.56 7.69
CA PHE A 148 -11.25 -20.36 8.04
C PHE A 148 -11.69 -18.89 7.95
N ASN A 149 -11.28 -18.19 6.89
CA ASN A 149 -11.56 -16.77 6.62
C ASN A 149 -10.92 -15.76 7.62
N LYS A 150 -10.03 -16.24 8.52
CA LYS A 150 -9.36 -15.36 9.47
C LYS A 150 -8.20 -14.57 8.86
N LEU A 151 -7.59 -15.10 7.80
CA LEU A 151 -6.50 -14.47 7.05
C LEU A 151 -6.84 -14.43 5.56
N HIS A 152 -6.21 -13.51 4.85
CA HIS A 152 -6.34 -13.37 3.40
C HIS A 152 -4.96 -13.34 2.77
N PHE A 153 -4.83 -13.93 1.58
CA PHE A 153 -3.61 -13.91 0.79
C PHE A 153 -3.90 -13.27 -0.58
N ASN A 154 -3.04 -12.37 -1.04
CA ASN A 154 -3.18 -11.74 -2.35
C ASN A 154 -2.64 -12.68 -3.42
N ASP A 155 -3.49 -13.61 -3.89
CA ASP A 155 -3.14 -14.46 -5.03
C ASP A 155 -3.32 -13.70 -6.35
N THR A 156 -2.41 -13.89 -7.27
CA THR A 156 -2.44 -13.24 -8.60
C THR A 156 -2.11 -14.26 -9.68
N PRO A 157 -2.72 -14.16 -10.88
CA PRO A 157 -2.34 -14.97 -12.03
C PRO A 157 -0.99 -14.54 -12.64
N SER A 158 -0.56 -13.30 -12.40
CA SER A 158 0.69 -12.76 -12.92
C SER A 158 1.90 -13.29 -12.15
N LYS A 159 2.79 -14.00 -12.86
CA LYS A 159 4.05 -14.51 -12.30
C LYS A 159 4.94 -13.36 -11.81
N LEU A 160 4.99 -12.26 -12.55
CA LEU A 160 5.75 -11.06 -12.20
C LEU A 160 5.25 -10.44 -10.91
N LYS A 161 3.92 -10.18 -10.80
CA LYS A 161 3.33 -9.61 -9.59
C LYS A 161 3.56 -10.53 -8.38
N LEU A 162 3.39 -11.85 -8.53
CA LEU A 162 3.64 -12.82 -7.47
C LEU A 162 5.09 -12.80 -6.99
N TYR A 163 6.04 -12.83 -7.94
CA TYR A 163 7.46 -12.76 -7.62
C TYR A 163 7.81 -11.48 -6.87
N CYS A 164 7.42 -10.31 -7.43
CA CYS A 164 7.69 -9.01 -6.81
C CYS A 164 7.02 -8.88 -5.44
N MET A 165 5.76 -9.30 -5.29
CA MET A 165 5.07 -9.30 -4.00
C MET A 165 5.85 -10.07 -2.94
N CYS A 166 6.29 -11.29 -3.23
CA CYS A 166 6.99 -12.12 -2.26
C CYS A 166 8.37 -11.53 -1.89
N ARG A 167 9.12 -11.03 -2.90
CA ARG A 167 10.42 -10.38 -2.70
C ARG A 167 10.29 -9.11 -1.87
N ASN A 168 9.39 -8.23 -2.28
CA ASN A 168 9.23 -6.91 -1.69
C ASN A 168 8.62 -6.99 -0.27
N ALA A 169 7.66 -7.89 -0.03
CA ALA A 169 7.10 -8.10 1.30
C ALA A 169 8.17 -8.56 2.30
N VAL A 170 9.02 -9.52 1.92
CA VAL A 170 10.11 -9.98 2.78
C VAL A 170 11.11 -8.85 3.05
N SER A 171 11.50 -8.10 2.01
CA SER A 171 12.39 -6.94 2.16
C SER A 171 11.80 -5.88 3.08
N ASN A 172 10.51 -5.54 2.91
CA ASN A 172 9.82 -4.57 3.75
C ASN A 172 9.72 -5.04 5.22
N HIS A 173 9.32 -6.28 5.44
CA HIS A 173 9.27 -6.83 6.80
C HIS A 173 10.64 -6.83 7.46
N LYS A 174 11.69 -7.26 6.75
CA LYS A 174 13.07 -7.24 7.26
C LYS A 174 13.50 -5.83 7.66
N LYS A 175 13.15 -4.81 6.86
CA LYS A 175 13.62 -3.43 7.03
C LYS A 175 12.81 -2.62 8.06
N TYR A 176 11.50 -2.90 8.17
CA TYR A 176 10.56 -2.05 8.92
C TYR A 176 9.77 -2.75 10.03
N SER A 177 9.57 -4.08 9.95
CA SER A 177 8.67 -4.80 10.87
C SER A 177 9.40 -5.86 11.73
N GLY A 178 10.60 -6.26 11.34
CA GLY A 178 11.41 -7.27 12.03
C GLY A 178 11.18 -8.71 11.55
N TYR A 179 12.08 -9.59 11.97
CA TYR A 179 12.16 -10.98 11.48
C TYR A 179 10.93 -11.83 11.80
N LEU A 180 10.20 -11.55 12.87
CA LEU A 180 8.97 -12.27 13.19
C LEU A 180 7.93 -12.12 12.07
N HIS A 181 7.80 -10.94 11.49
CA HIS A 181 6.91 -10.67 10.37
C HIS A 181 7.41 -11.35 9.08
N VAL A 182 8.73 -11.43 8.88
CA VAL A 182 9.31 -12.20 7.77
C VAL A 182 8.91 -13.67 7.88
N PHE A 183 9.11 -14.30 9.04
CA PHE A 183 8.72 -15.71 9.25
C PHE A 183 7.22 -15.93 9.09
N ALA A 184 6.40 -15.05 9.64
CA ALA A 184 4.94 -15.12 9.49
C ALA A 184 4.51 -15.03 8.01
N PHE A 185 5.12 -14.14 7.23
CA PHE A 185 4.85 -14.01 5.80
C PHE A 185 5.29 -15.26 5.02
N ILE A 186 6.49 -15.79 5.29
CA ILE A 186 7.00 -17.02 4.67
C ILE A 186 6.05 -18.18 4.96
N PHE A 187 5.72 -18.40 6.25
CA PHE A 187 4.79 -19.47 6.65
C PHE A 187 3.44 -19.33 5.95
N LYS A 188 2.85 -18.13 5.96
CA LYS A 188 1.58 -17.84 5.29
C LYS A 188 1.63 -18.15 3.80
N THR A 189 2.71 -17.79 3.11
CA THR A 189 2.90 -18.03 1.68
C THR A 189 3.04 -19.52 1.35
N LEU A 190 3.89 -20.22 2.11
CA LEU A 190 4.08 -21.68 1.94
C LEU A 190 2.77 -22.43 2.22
N TRP A 191 2.09 -22.10 3.30
CA TRP A 191 0.79 -22.69 3.62
C TRP A 191 -0.23 -22.48 2.49
N PHE A 192 -0.31 -21.25 1.98
CA PHE A 192 -1.27 -20.91 0.94
C PHE A 192 -1.08 -21.77 -0.31
N TYR A 193 0.13 -21.83 -0.86
CA TYR A 193 0.43 -22.57 -2.09
C TYR A 193 0.64 -24.07 -1.90
N SER A 194 0.74 -24.57 -0.67
CA SER A 194 0.80 -26.01 -0.40
C SER A 194 -0.54 -26.60 0.00
N LEU A 195 -1.40 -25.87 0.72
CA LEU A 195 -2.61 -26.42 1.35
C LEU A 195 -3.89 -25.69 0.95
N THR A 196 -3.90 -24.35 0.88
CA THR A 196 -5.13 -23.59 0.59
C THR A 196 -5.46 -23.60 -0.91
N LYS A 197 -4.48 -23.29 -1.75
CA LYS A 197 -4.58 -23.29 -3.21
C LYS A 197 -3.32 -23.92 -3.82
N PRO A 198 -3.18 -25.24 -3.76
CA PRO A 198 -1.95 -25.93 -4.16
C PRO A 198 -1.52 -25.60 -5.58
N SER A 199 -0.26 -25.17 -5.73
CA SER A 199 0.35 -24.85 -7.02
C SER A 199 1.88 -24.88 -6.94
N PHE A 200 2.51 -25.92 -7.45
CA PHE A 200 3.98 -26.04 -7.47
C PHE A 200 4.65 -24.92 -8.25
N SER A 201 4.05 -24.50 -9.37
CA SER A 201 4.59 -23.40 -10.18
C SER A 201 4.62 -22.08 -9.41
N LYS A 202 3.50 -21.71 -8.76
CA LYS A 202 3.42 -20.50 -7.95
C LYS A 202 4.28 -20.59 -6.69
N LEU A 203 4.33 -21.77 -6.04
CA LEU A 203 5.18 -22.00 -4.88
C LEU A 203 6.66 -21.79 -5.22
N SER A 204 7.15 -22.32 -6.35
CA SER A 204 8.52 -22.13 -6.80
C SER A 204 8.84 -20.64 -7.04
N ILE A 205 7.91 -19.90 -7.68
CA ILE A 205 8.07 -18.45 -7.91
C ILE A 205 8.11 -17.70 -6.58
N ALA A 206 7.22 -18.03 -5.65
CA ALA A 206 7.15 -17.41 -4.35
C ALA A 206 8.43 -17.64 -3.53
N ILE A 207 8.95 -18.88 -3.52
CA ILE A 207 10.21 -19.22 -2.84
C ILE A 207 11.39 -18.43 -3.42
N ARG A 208 11.48 -18.31 -4.75
CA ARG A 208 12.52 -17.48 -5.39
C ARG A 208 12.40 -16.01 -4.99
N GLY A 209 11.19 -15.45 -4.99
CA GLY A 209 10.94 -14.09 -4.53
C GLY A 209 11.35 -13.90 -3.06
N ILE A 210 10.95 -14.81 -2.17
CA ILE A 210 11.33 -14.80 -0.76
C ILE A 210 12.86 -14.83 -0.61
N PHE A 211 13.54 -15.74 -1.30
CA PHE A 211 15.00 -15.86 -1.24
C PHE A 211 15.68 -14.55 -1.68
N HIS A 212 15.31 -13.99 -2.82
CA HIS A 212 15.88 -12.72 -3.28
C HIS A 212 15.53 -11.55 -2.36
N GLY A 213 14.33 -11.53 -1.74
CA GLY A 213 13.97 -10.55 -0.72
C GLY A 213 14.83 -10.63 0.55
N ILE A 214 15.20 -11.85 1.01
CA ILE A 214 16.13 -12.07 2.13
C ILE A 214 17.52 -11.54 1.76
N MET A 215 18.00 -11.83 0.55
CA MET A 215 19.33 -11.43 0.06
C MET A 215 19.40 -9.94 -0.31
N GLY A 216 18.24 -9.24 -0.49
CA GLY A 216 18.20 -7.87 -0.99
C GLY A 216 18.52 -7.75 -2.48
N ASP A 217 18.24 -8.81 -3.25
CA ASP A 217 18.49 -8.84 -4.68
C ASP A 217 17.22 -8.49 -5.46
N PHE A 218 17.25 -7.35 -6.15
CA PHE A 218 16.12 -6.81 -6.93
C PHE A 218 16.29 -6.98 -8.45
N SER A 219 17.32 -7.68 -8.94
CA SER A 219 17.66 -7.75 -10.37
C SER A 219 16.76 -8.70 -11.18
N HIS A 220 16.16 -9.72 -10.57
CA HIS A 220 15.52 -10.86 -11.23
C HIS A 220 14.06 -10.69 -11.65
N HIS A 221 13.43 -9.52 -11.44
CA HIS A 221 12.05 -9.31 -11.90
C HIS A 221 11.91 -9.41 -13.43
N LYS A 222 12.99 -9.12 -14.17
CA LYS A 222 13.04 -9.20 -15.63
C LYS A 222 12.80 -10.62 -16.19
N ASP A 223 13.09 -11.66 -15.41
CA ASP A 223 12.88 -13.05 -15.77
C ASP A 223 11.38 -13.40 -15.94
N TYR A 224 10.51 -12.52 -15.44
CA TYR A 224 9.06 -12.69 -15.43
C TYR A 224 8.30 -11.66 -16.29
N LEU A 225 9.00 -10.86 -17.11
CA LEU A 225 8.40 -9.85 -18.00
C LEU A 225 7.83 -10.42 -19.32
N LYS A 226 7.81 -11.75 -19.48
CA LYS A 226 7.33 -12.42 -20.68
C LYS A 226 5.85 -12.73 -20.63
#